data_aa96e1d1a8bf8bd51c6853178e1d7f42
#
_entry.id   aa96e1d1a8bf8bd51c6853178e1d7f42
#
_cell.length_a   1.000
_cell.length_b   1.000
_cell.length_c   1.000
_cell.angle_alpha   90.00
_cell.angle_beta   90.00
_cell.angle_gamma   90.00
#
_symmetry.space_group_name_H-M   'P 1'
#
loop_
_entity.id
_entity.type
_entity.pdbx_description
1 polymer ?
#
loop_
_entity_poly.entity_id
_entity_poly.type
_entity_poly.pdbx_seq_one_letter_code
_entity_poly.pdbx_strand_id
1 'polypeptide(L)' 'INMANLKITLVKSLNGRLEKHIATAASLGLRKIGQTTIQPDNTQTRGKIAQIGYLLQVTEVE' A
#
# COMPACT_ATOMS: atom_id res chain seq x y z
N ILE A 1 17.73 -2.41 -16.24
CA ILE A 1 17.35 -2.97 -14.94
C ILE A 1 15.86 -3.08 -14.86
N ASN A 2 15.38 -4.26 -14.60
CA ASN A 2 13.98 -4.47 -14.39
C ASN A 2 13.59 -4.10 -12.99
N MET A 3 12.75 -3.11 -12.89
CA MET A 3 12.16 -2.78 -11.62
C MET A 3 10.71 -3.22 -11.68
N ALA A 4 10.39 -4.24 -10.91
CA ALA A 4 9.01 -4.65 -10.78
C ALA A 4 8.24 -3.55 -10.08
N ASN A 5 7.00 -3.36 -10.48
CA ASN A 5 6.10 -2.46 -9.80
C ASN A 5 5.07 -3.28 -9.02
N LEU A 6 4.54 -2.69 -7.98
CA LEU A 6 3.50 -3.31 -7.18
C LEU A 6 2.22 -2.52 -7.33
N LYS A 7 1.16 -3.22 -7.68
CA LYS A 7 -0.17 -2.64 -7.70
C LYS A 7 -0.80 -2.88 -6.34
N ILE A 8 -1.09 -1.81 -5.63
CA ILE A 8 -1.57 -1.87 -4.26
C ILE A 8 -2.99 -1.33 -4.24
N THR A 9 -3.91 -2.14 -3.74
CA THR A 9 -5.32 -1.76 -3.63
C THR A 9 -5.72 -1.77 -2.17
N LEU A 10 -6.36 -0.71 -1.73
CA LEU A 10 -6.88 -0.64 -0.36
C LEU A 10 -8.20 -1.39 -0.30
N VAL A 11 -8.21 -2.50 0.42
CA VAL A 11 -9.40 -3.37 0.50
C VAL A 11 -10.13 -3.27 1.82
N LYS A 12 -9.53 -2.65 2.82
CA LYS A 12 -10.13 -2.49 4.15
C LYS A 12 -10.20 -1.01 4.51
N SER A 13 -11.19 -0.65 5.33
CA SER A 13 -11.34 0.72 5.79
C SER A 13 -10.21 1.12 6.71
N LEU A 14 -9.81 2.39 6.63
CA LEU A 14 -8.84 2.96 7.56
C LEU A 14 -9.49 3.50 8.83
N ASN A 15 -10.81 3.52 8.89
CA ASN A 15 -11.52 4.00 10.07
C ASN A 15 -11.21 3.11 11.28
N GLY A 16 -10.87 3.74 12.40
CA GLY A 16 -10.55 3.01 13.61
C GLY A 16 -9.18 2.36 13.61
N ARG A 17 -8.37 2.62 12.61
CA ARG A 17 -7.00 2.10 12.56
C ARG A 17 -6.04 3.08 13.25
N LEU A 18 -4.85 2.57 13.59
CA LEU A 18 -3.83 3.41 14.21
C LEU A 18 -3.42 4.53 13.26
N GLU A 19 -3.13 5.69 13.83
CA GLU A 19 -2.68 6.83 13.02
C GLU A 19 -1.46 6.49 12.18
N LYS A 20 -0.55 5.69 12.72
CA LYS A 20 0.64 5.25 11.99
C LYS A 20 0.25 4.52 10.72
N HIS A 21 -0.75 3.66 10.80
CA HIS A 21 -1.20 2.89 9.64
C HIS A 21 -1.89 3.79 8.64
N ILE A 22 -2.69 4.73 9.11
CA ILE A 22 -3.36 5.69 8.22
C ILE A 22 -2.32 6.54 7.50
N ALA A 23 -1.33 7.03 8.24
CA ALA A 23 -0.26 7.83 7.65
C ALA A 23 0.54 7.01 6.62
N THR A 24 0.81 5.75 6.93
CA THR A 24 1.52 4.88 6.00
C THR A 24 0.74 4.68 4.71
N ALA A 25 -0.56 4.42 4.83
CA ALA A 25 -1.42 4.27 3.66
C ALA A 25 -1.48 5.57 2.85
N ALA A 26 -1.59 6.71 3.54
CA ALA A 26 -1.60 8.01 2.87
C ALA A 26 -0.30 8.26 2.11
N SER A 27 0.83 7.83 2.67
CA SER A 27 2.12 7.98 1.98
C SER A 27 2.20 7.13 0.73
N LEU A 28 1.40 6.08 0.64
CA LEU A 28 1.28 5.27 -0.56
C LEU A 28 0.22 5.82 -1.52
N GLY A 29 -0.50 6.84 -1.11
CA GLY A 29 -1.55 7.43 -1.92
C GLY A 29 -2.91 6.79 -1.73
N LEU A 30 -3.07 5.96 -0.72
CA LEU A 30 -4.31 5.21 -0.49
C LEU A 30 -5.06 5.83 0.68
N ARG A 31 -6.25 6.35 0.43
CA ARG A 31 -7.06 6.98 1.47
C ARG A 31 -8.46 6.41 1.56
N LYS A 32 -8.93 5.77 0.51
CA LYS A 32 -10.30 5.24 0.44
C LYS A 32 -10.26 3.80 0.00
N ILE A 33 -11.23 3.02 0.45
CA ILE A 33 -11.39 1.65 -0.01
C ILE A 33 -11.57 1.65 -1.52
N GLY A 34 -10.90 0.74 -2.17
CA GLY A 34 -10.97 0.60 -3.62
C GLY A 34 -9.97 1.42 -4.38
N GLN A 35 -9.25 2.33 -3.72
CA GLN A 35 -8.19 3.04 -4.39
C GLN A 35 -7.04 2.10 -4.72
N THR A 36 -6.46 2.33 -5.88
CA THR A 36 -5.33 1.54 -6.36
C THR A 36 -4.19 2.48 -6.70
N THR A 37 -2.99 2.06 -6.38
CA THR A 37 -1.80 2.81 -6.75
C THR A 37 -0.73 1.85 -7.23
N ILE A 38 0.18 2.37 -8.05
CA ILE A 38 1.33 1.62 -8.51
C ILE A 38 2.56 2.22 -7.83
N GLN A 39 3.31 1.38 -7.15
CA GLN A 39 4.50 1.80 -6.44
C GLN A 39 5.67 0.92 -6.87
N PRO A 40 6.88 1.48 -6.89
CA PRO A 40 8.04 0.66 -7.21
C PRO A 40 8.29 -0.37 -6.13
N ASP A 41 8.79 -1.53 -6.54
CA ASP A 41 9.15 -2.58 -5.62
C ASP A 41 10.52 -2.27 -5.01
N ASN A 42 10.54 -1.56 -3.92
CA ASN A 42 11.76 -1.24 -3.21
C ASN A 42 11.56 -1.50 -1.72
N THR A 43 12.67 -1.38 -0.97
CA THR A 43 12.66 -1.68 0.45
C THR A 43 11.68 -0.80 1.22
N GLN A 44 11.60 0.47 0.86
CA GLN A 44 10.70 1.40 1.54
C GLN A 44 9.24 1.03 1.32
N THR A 45 8.88 0.73 0.09
CA THR A 45 7.52 0.32 -0.25
C THR A 45 7.16 -0.99 0.45
N ARG A 46 8.07 -1.95 0.43
CA ARG A 46 7.82 -3.23 1.10
C ARG A 46 7.69 -3.07 2.61
N GLY A 47 8.47 -2.17 3.20
CA GLY A 47 8.35 -1.89 4.62
C GLY A 47 6.99 -1.32 4.99
N LYS A 48 6.48 -0.42 4.16
CA LYS A 48 5.14 0.15 4.37
C LYS A 48 4.06 -0.92 4.22
N ILE A 49 4.18 -1.75 3.20
CA ILE A 49 3.24 -2.83 2.96
C ILE A 49 3.25 -3.81 4.13
N ALA A 50 4.43 -4.13 4.66
CA ALA A 50 4.53 -5.05 5.79
C ALA A 50 3.77 -4.54 7.02
N GLN A 51 3.72 -3.22 7.22
CA GLN A 51 3.01 -2.65 8.35
C GLN A 51 1.50 -2.72 8.19
N ILE A 52 1.00 -2.51 6.97
CA ILE A 52 -0.43 -2.39 6.73
C ILE A 52 -0.94 -3.39 5.69
N GLY A 53 -0.16 -4.43 5.42
CA GLY A 53 -0.52 -5.41 4.40
C GLY A 53 -1.88 -6.07 4.63
N TYR A 54 -2.29 -6.17 5.88
CA TYR A 54 -3.60 -6.75 6.21
C TYR A 54 -4.77 -5.89 5.71
N LEU A 55 -4.49 -4.64 5.34
CA LEU A 55 -5.49 -3.72 4.79
C LEU A 55 -5.42 -3.65 3.26
N LEU A 56 -4.42 -4.24 2.67
CA LEU A 56 -4.10 -4.05 1.26
C LEU A 56 -4.10 -5.37 0.52
N GLN A 57 -4.36 -5.25 -0.77
CA GLN A 57 -4.09 -6.35 -1.68
C GLN A 57 -2.98 -5.90 -2.62
N VAL A 58 -1.92 -6.67 -2.69
CA VAL A 58 -0.74 -6.33 -3.48
C VAL A 58 -0.59 -7.34 -4.61
N THR A 59 -0.40 -6.82 -5.81
CA THR A 59 -0.18 -7.65 -7.00
C THR A 59 1.05 -7.12 -7.71
N GLU A 60 1.93 -8.00 -8.13
CA GLU A 60 3.08 -7.60 -8.91
C GLU A 60 2.64 -7.28 -10.33
N VAL A 61 3.12 -6.14 -10.83
CA VAL A 61 2.94 -5.73 -12.21
C VAL A 61 4.28 -5.26 -12.75
N GLU A 62 4.48 -5.46 -14.01
CA GLU A 62 5.70 -5.02 -14.68
C GLU A 62 5.51 -3.70 -15.40
#